data_0bdfa320e78e22f704c1182df3df4d88
#
_entry.id   0bdfa320e78e22f704c1182df3df4d88
#
_cell.length_a   1.000
_cell.length_b   1.000
_cell.length_c   1.000
_cell.angle_alpha   90.00
_cell.angle_beta   90.00
_cell.angle_gamma   90.00
#
_symmetry.space_group_name_H-M   'P 1'
#
loop_
_entity.id
_entity.type
_entity.pdbx_description
1 polymer ?
#
loop_
_entity_poly.entity_id
_entity_poly.type
_entity_poly.pdbx_seq_one_letter_code
_entity_poly.pdbx_strand_id
1 'polypeptide(L)'
;MLGALQVLGRGNCFADVASFSGMSRSTAEKSFHRFCDCLSAGLWHPWVRLPEGADLEQCEGTYRDLGYPGAIGSTDCTHVAWERCPFSETNNHKGKEGFTSVVFEVTCDHTGRIISSTRGYPGAENDKTVVKRDLSVIRIRDDDPWASYKFNLRGLDGTVTEHTGGWLIADGGYSRVRTRYMQTTTTLLSIGPAQKLPIPCSCNPGGDCRVLLSYQTEERYARKMCSRIIGALLIEIP
;
A
#
# COMPACT_ATOMS: atom_id res chain seq x y z
N MET A 1 -20.95 9.31 13.85
CA MET A 1 -19.89 8.31 13.62
C MET A 1 -20.36 7.16 12.73
N LEU A 2 -21.42 6.41 13.05
CA LEU A 2 -21.89 5.27 12.23
C LEU A 2 -22.22 5.67 10.79
N GLY A 3 -22.89 6.80 10.56
CA GLY A 3 -23.20 7.30 9.22
C GLY A 3 -21.95 7.60 8.38
N ALA A 4 -20.89 8.17 8.97
CA ALA A 4 -19.63 8.40 8.27
C ALA A 4 -18.96 7.08 7.86
N LEU A 5 -18.97 6.07 8.73
CA LEU A 5 -18.46 4.74 8.41
C LEU A 5 -19.27 4.04 7.30
N GLN A 6 -20.57 4.29 7.21
CA GLN A 6 -21.40 3.78 6.12
C GLN A 6 -21.07 4.44 4.78
N VAL A 7 -20.79 5.76 4.77
CA VAL A 7 -20.30 6.45 3.56
C VAL A 7 -18.96 5.87 3.14
N LEU A 8 -17.98 5.80 4.06
CA LEU A 8 -16.63 5.29 3.76
C LEU A 8 -16.63 3.81 3.35
N GLY A 9 -17.30 2.96 4.11
CA GLY A 9 -17.23 1.51 3.92
C GLY A 9 -18.16 0.95 2.85
N ARG A 10 -19.32 1.61 2.62
CA ARG A 10 -20.35 1.12 1.70
C ARG A 10 -20.62 2.03 0.51
N GLY A 11 -20.10 3.26 0.51
CA GLY A 11 -20.38 4.25 -0.52
C GLY A 11 -21.83 4.77 -0.46
N ASN A 12 -22.48 4.74 0.72
CA ASN A 12 -23.83 5.27 0.88
C ASN A 12 -23.83 6.78 0.60
N CYS A 13 -24.88 7.27 -0.08
CA CYS A 13 -25.02 8.70 -0.28
C CYS A 13 -25.53 9.38 1.01
N PHE A 14 -25.33 10.70 1.12
CA PHE A 14 -25.76 11.45 2.31
C PHE A 14 -27.30 11.44 2.52
N ALA A 15 -28.06 11.25 1.44
CA ALA A 15 -29.52 11.11 1.55
C ALA A 15 -29.92 9.79 2.24
N ASP A 16 -29.21 8.69 1.95
CA ASP A 16 -29.45 7.40 2.61
C ASP A 16 -29.11 7.49 4.10
N VAL A 17 -27.92 8.08 4.42
CA VAL A 17 -27.50 8.29 5.81
C VAL A 17 -28.52 9.15 6.57
N ALA A 18 -29.02 10.22 5.95
CA ALA A 18 -30.03 11.10 6.52
C ALA A 18 -31.35 10.33 6.82
N SER A 19 -31.78 9.49 5.88
CA SER A 19 -33.00 8.67 6.02
C SER A 19 -32.91 7.69 7.20
N PHE A 20 -31.75 7.01 7.34
CA PHE A 20 -31.53 6.05 8.45
C PHE A 20 -31.37 6.71 9.82
N SER A 21 -30.78 7.90 9.86
CA SER A 21 -30.42 8.55 11.11
C SER A 21 -31.44 9.59 11.60
N GLY A 22 -32.44 9.91 10.79
CA GLY A 22 -33.43 10.95 11.09
C GLY A 22 -32.87 12.38 11.06
N MET A 23 -31.67 12.58 10.55
CA MET A 23 -31.04 13.92 10.42
C MET A 23 -31.27 14.48 9.00
N SER A 24 -31.06 15.79 8.81
CA SER A 24 -31.07 16.36 7.46
C SER A 24 -29.88 15.91 6.64
N ARG A 25 -30.00 15.90 5.28
CA ARG A 25 -28.91 15.59 4.37
C ARG A 25 -27.67 16.47 4.64
N SER A 26 -27.88 17.78 4.82
CA SER A 26 -26.78 18.72 5.09
C SER A 26 -26.08 18.44 6.43
N THR A 27 -26.84 17.97 7.44
CA THR A 27 -26.26 17.55 8.71
C THR A 27 -25.43 16.28 8.56
N ALA A 28 -25.92 15.30 7.78
CA ALA A 28 -25.16 14.08 7.47
C ALA A 28 -23.84 14.39 6.77
N GLU A 29 -23.86 15.28 5.77
CA GLU A 29 -22.68 15.77 5.05
C GLU A 29 -21.67 16.45 5.97
N LYS A 30 -22.11 17.47 6.73
CA LYS A 30 -21.24 18.15 7.70
C LYS A 30 -20.66 17.21 8.76
N SER A 31 -21.44 16.23 9.22
CA SER A 31 -20.99 15.23 10.19
C SER A 31 -19.92 14.31 9.59
N PHE A 32 -20.07 13.97 8.30
CA PHE A 32 -19.08 13.19 7.56
C PHE A 32 -17.75 13.94 7.44
N HIS A 33 -17.77 15.19 6.96
CA HIS A 33 -16.56 16.00 6.82
C HIS A 33 -15.86 16.18 8.17
N ARG A 34 -16.60 16.55 9.22
CA ARG A 34 -16.02 16.66 10.55
C ARG A 34 -15.41 15.34 11.06
N PHE A 35 -16.02 14.19 10.72
CA PHE A 35 -15.46 12.89 11.05
C PHE A 35 -14.13 12.67 10.32
N CYS A 36 -14.06 13.00 9.03
CA CYS A 36 -12.82 12.87 8.22
C CYS A 36 -11.71 13.78 8.78
N ASP A 37 -12.03 15.04 9.13
CA ASP A 37 -11.08 15.96 9.77
C ASP A 37 -10.54 15.41 11.08
N CYS A 38 -11.42 14.93 11.96
CA CYS A 38 -11.01 14.33 13.23
C CYS A 38 -10.18 13.05 13.04
N LEU A 39 -10.54 12.22 12.05
CA LEU A 39 -9.80 11.02 11.71
C LEU A 39 -8.39 11.37 11.22
N SER A 40 -8.30 12.31 10.30
CA SER A 40 -7.03 12.77 9.74
C SER A 40 -6.12 13.39 10.81
N ALA A 41 -6.66 14.30 11.62
CA ALA A 41 -5.88 14.99 12.65
C ALA A 41 -5.47 14.08 13.83
N GLY A 42 -6.36 13.16 14.24
CA GLY A 42 -6.17 12.40 15.49
C GLY A 42 -5.67 10.97 15.31
N LEU A 43 -6.02 10.30 14.21
CA LEU A 43 -5.71 8.88 14.03
C LEU A 43 -4.68 8.61 12.92
N TRP A 44 -4.46 9.54 11.99
CA TRP A 44 -3.53 9.29 10.90
C TRP A 44 -2.14 8.92 11.42
N HIS A 45 -1.48 9.79 12.14
CA HIS A 45 -0.10 9.57 12.58
C HIS A 45 0.09 8.38 13.53
N PRO A 46 -0.80 8.11 14.50
CA PRO A 46 -0.66 6.92 15.33
C PRO A 46 -0.83 5.60 14.58
N TRP A 47 -1.67 5.57 13.53
CA TRP A 47 -2.02 4.33 12.82
C TRP A 47 -1.27 4.13 11.51
N VAL A 48 -1.02 5.22 10.76
CA VAL A 48 -0.27 5.19 9.50
C VAL A 48 1.19 5.52 9.80
N ARG A 49 1.93 4.51 10.21
CA ARG A 49 3.35 4.59 10.54
C ARG A 49 4.07 3.31 10.16
N LEU A 50 5.34 3.44 9.80
CA LEU A 50 6.20 2.30 9.57
C LEU A 50 6.32 1.46 10.86
N PRO A 51 6.41 0.13 10.75
CA PRO A 51 6.56 -0.74 11.90
C PRO A 51 7.94 -0.54 12.56
N GLU A 52 7.97 -0.49 13.90
CA GLU A 52 9.18 -0.33 14.71
C GLU A 52 9.16 -1.32 15.88
N GLY A 53 10.31 -1.67 16.43
CA GLY A 53 10.43 -2.55 17.59
C GLY A 53 9.68 -3.87 17.39
N ALA A 54 8.81 -4.24 18.32
CA ALA A 54 8.04 -5.48 18.27
C ALA A 54 7.10 -5.58 17.05
N ASP A 55 6.53 -4.45 16.60
CA ASP A 55 5.70 -4.42 15.38
C ASP A 55 6.53 -4.81 14.13
N LEU A 56 7.79 -4.35 14.07
CA LEU A 56 8.70 -4.66 12.97
C LEU A 56 9.08 -6.15 12.99
N GLU A 57 9.43 -6.68 14.15
CA GLU A 57 9.78 -8.08 14.32
C GLU A 57 8.59 -9.01 13.95
N GLN A 58 7.39 -8.64 14.37
CA GLN A 58 6.18 -9.40 14.04
C GLN A 58 5.87 -9.35 12.54
N CYS A 59 5.98 -8.17 11.93
CA CYS A 59 5.72 -7.97 10.52
C CYS A 59 6.71 -8.77 9.66
N GLU A 60 8.00 -8.59 9.91
CA GLU A 60 9.07 -9.33 9.20
C GLU A 60 8.96 -10.83 9.44
N GLY A 61 8.70 -11.26 10.68
CA GLY A 61 8.51 -12.67 11.02
C GLY A 61 7.43 -13.33 10.18
N THR A 62 6.28 -12.65 10.02
CA THR A 62 5.18 -13.17 9.16
C THR A 62 5.59 -13.25 7.69
N TYR A 63 6.26 -12.22 7.16
CA TYR A 63 6.75 -12.25 5.78
C TYR A 63 7.86 -13.30 5.58
N ARG A 64 8.75 -13.49 6.56
CA ARG A 64 9.78 -14.54 6.55
C ARG A 64 9.17 -15.93 6.48
N ASP A 65 8.12 -16.19 7.26
CA ASP A 65 7.42 -17.46 7.25
C ASP A 65 6.70 -17.73 5.92
N LEU A 66 6.32 -16.67 5.19
CA LEU A 66 5.82 -16.73 3.82
C LEU A 66 6.92 -16.86 2.76
N GLY A 67 8.21 -16.89 3.16
CA GLY A 67 9.35 -17.03 2.24
C GLY A 67 9.94 -15.70 1.78
N TYR A 68 9.62 -14.57 2.45
CA TYR A 68 10.12 -13.22 2.13
C TYR A 68 10.92 -12.61 3.30
N PRO A 69 12.02 -13.25 3.77
CA PRO A 69 12.79 -12.75 4.91
C PRO A 69 13.32 -11.34 4.63
N GLY A 70 13.17 -10.45 5.64
CA GLY A 70 13.53 -9.04 5.56
C GLY A 70 12.45 -8.13 4.97
N ALA A 71 11.36 -8.69 4.44
CA ALA A 71 10.23 -7.88 3.97
C ALA A 71 9.46 -7.28 5.16
N ILE A 72 9.06 -6.02 5.04
CA ILE A 72 8.35 -5.28 6.08
C ILE A 72 7.00 -4.71 5.60
N GLY A 73 6.64 -4.93 4.36
CA GLY A 73 5.39 -4.49 3.76
C GLY A 73 5.33 -4.75 2.27
N SER A 74 4.17 -4.45 1.70
CA SER A 74 3.93 -4.43 0.26
C SER A 74 3.44 -3.06 -0.17
N THR A 75 3.91 -2.58 -1.33
CA THR A 75 3.58 -1.26 -1.85
C THR A 75 3.09 -1.31 -3.29
N ASP A 76 2.16 -0.42 -3.62
CA ASP A 76 1.63 -0.27 -4.97
C ASP A 76 0.99 1.11 -5.15
N CYS A 77 0.98 1.58 -6.41
CA CYS A 77 0.25 2.80 -6.77
C CYS A 77 -1.24 2.52 -6.95
N THR A 78 -2.07 3.35 -6.35
CA THR A 78 -3.52 3.31 -6.53
C THR A 78 -4.02 4.61 -7.15
N HIS A 79 -4.90 4.49 -8.16
CA HIS A 79 -5.51 5.62 -8.84
C HIS A 79 -6.93 5.84 -8.32
N VAL A 80 -7.20 7.03 -7.81
CA VAL A 80 -8.54 7.44 -7.39
C VAL A 80 -9.12 8.35 -8.46
N ALA A 81 -10.29 7.98 -9.00
CA ALA A 81 -10.96 8.76 -10.03
C ALA A 81 -11.31 10.16 -9.51
N TRP A 82 -10.93 11.18 -10.26
CA TRP A 82 -11.30 12.58 -10.00
C TRP A 82 -12.36 13.04 -11.00
N GLU A 83 -13.61 12.71 -10.71
CA GLU A 83 -14.73 12.96 -11.62
C GLU A 83 -14.97 14.44 -11.92
N ARG A 84 -14.64 15.32 -10.99
CA ARG A 84 -14.81 16.79 -11.12
C ARG A 84 -13.50 17.51 -11.42
N CYS A 85 -12.56 16.83 -12.07
CA CYS A 85 -11.29 17.42 -12.46
C CYS A 85 -11.54 18.66 -13.34
N PRO A 86 -10.98 19.85 -13.01
CA PRO A 86 -11.06 21.02 -13.86
C PRO A 86 -10.49 20.74 -15.25
N PHE A 87 -11.07 21.34 -16.28
CA PHE A 87 -10.64 21.10 -17.67
C PHE A 87 -9.16 21.45 -17.87
N SER A 88 -8.66 22.48 -17.22
CA SER A 88 -7.24 22.89 -17.25
C SER A 88 -6.29 21.82 -16.73
N GLU A 89 -6.74 20.97 -15.79
CA GLU A 89 -5.93 19.93 -15.15
C GLU A 89 -6.08 18.55 -15.80
N THR A 90 -7.03 18.40 -16.72
CA THR A 90 -7.37 17.10 -17.32
C THR A 90 -6.13 16.39 -17.91
N ASN A 91 -5.26 17.10 -18.61
CA ASN A 91 -4.08 16.52 -19.24
C ASN A 91 -3.05 16.00 -18.22
N ASN A 92 -2.94 16.65 -17.06
CA ASN A 92 -2.03 16.25 -16.00
C ASN A 92 -2.57 15.05 -15.21
N HIS A 93 -3.89 14.90 -15.17
CA HIS A 93 -4.55 13.87 -14.35
C HIS A 93 -5.05 12.66 -15.15
N LYS A 94 -5.02 12.70 -16.49
CA LYS A 94 -5.43 11.59 -17.35
C LYS A 94 -4.21 10.81 -17.83
N GLY A 95 -3.93 9.69 -17.17
CA GLY A 95 -2.82 8.80 -17.48
C GLY A 95 -3.27 7.53 -18.23
N LYS A 96 -2.54 6.45 -18.01
CA LYS A 96 -2.77 5.12 -18.61
C LYS A 96 -4.16 4.54 -18.32
N GLU A 97 -4.79 4.96 -17.26
CA GLU A 97 -6.12 4.50 -16.82
C GLU A 97 -7.26 5.01 -17.74
N GLY A 98 -6.99 6.02 -18.59
CA GLY A 98 -7.98 6.55 -19.52
C GLY A 98 -9.01 7.52 -18.92
N PHE A 99 -9.01 7.73 -17.58
CA PHE A 99 -9.81 8.71 -16.87
C PHE A 99 -8.93 9.64 -16.02
N THR A 100 -9.48 10.78 -15.61
CA THR A 100 -8.78 11.70 -14.70
C THR A 100 -8.70 11.10 -13.31
N SER A 101 -7.51 11.06 -12.73
CA SER A 101 -7.27 10.45 -11.42
C SER A 101 -6.21 11.20 -10.62
N VAL A 102 -6.20 10.94 -9.32
CA VAL A 102 -5.10 11.24 -8.41
C VAL A 102 -4.46 9.93 -8.02
N VAL A 103 -3.14 9.83 -8.12
CA VAL A 103 -2.38 8.62 -7.79
C VAL A 103 -1.71 8.76 -6.43
N PHE A 104 -1.76 7.68 -5.66
CA PHE A 104 -1.11 7.53 -4.36
C PHE A 104 -0.26 6.28 -4.37
N GLU A 105 0.94 6.37 -3.83
CA GLU A 105 1.70 5.19 -3.41
C GLU A 105 1.22 4.81 -2.02
N VAL A 106 0.80 3.56 -1.84
CA VAL A 106 0.27 3.04 -0.58
C VAL A 106 1.04 1.80 -0.18
N THR A 107 1.57 1.79 1.03
CA THR A 107 2.26 0.64 1.61
C THR A 107 1.41 0.03 2.72
N CYS A 108 1.23 -1.28 2.68
CA CYS A 108 0.49 -2.05 3.69
C CYS A 108 1.39 -3.10 4.35
N ASP A 109 1.12 -3.42 5.60
CA ASP A 109 1.73 -4.55 6.30
C ASP A 109 1.00 -5.88 6.00
N HIS A 110 1.47 -6.96 6.64
CA HIS A 110 0.92 -8.33 6.50
C HIS A 110 -0.55 -8.46 6.92
N THR A 111 -1.09 -7.51 7.69
CA THR A 111 -2.50 -7.50 8.12
C THR A 111 -3.39 -6.71 7.18
N GLY A 112 -2.81 -6.04 6.17
CA GLY A 112 -3.49 -5.09 5.29
C GLY A 112 -3.66 -3.69 5.90
N ARG A 113 -3.03 -3.41 7.05
CA ARG A 113 -2.99 -2.08 7.62
C ARG A 113 -2.11 -1.17 6.76
N ILE A 114 -2.61 0.01 6.43
CA ILE A 114 -1.80 1.03 5.76
C ILE A 114 -0.76 1.54 6.75
N ILE A 115 0.52 1.35 6.40
CA ILE A 115 1.67 1.83 7.18
C ILE A 115 2.32 3.05 6.57
N SER A 116 2.01 3.36 5.31
CA SER A 116 2.41 4.57 4.62
C SER A 116 1.47 4.90 3.48
N SER A 117 1.35 6.19 3.19
CA SER A 117 0.76 6.68 1.95
C SER A 117 1.42 8.00 1.56
N THR A 118 1.68 8.20 0.27
CA THR A 118 2.11 9.50 -0.24
C THR A 118 0.95 10.49 -0.24
N ARG A 119 1.26 11.77 -0.40
CA ARG A 119 0.27 12.75 -0.88
C ARG A 119 -0.20 12.36 -2.27
N GLY A 120 -1.37 12.86 -2.70
CA GLY A 120 -1.85 12.68 -4.06
C GLY A 120 -0.95 13.35 -5.09
N TYR A 121 -0.70 12.65 -6.19
CA TYR A 121 0.01 13.16 -7.36
C TYR A 121 -0.91 13.12 -8.59
N PRO A 122 -0.60 13.88 -9.65
CA PRO A 122 -1.36 13.81 -10.91
C PRO A 122 -1.39 12.39 -11.47
N GLY A 123 -2.56 11.92 -11.88
CA GLY A 123 -2.75 10.55 -12.36
C GLY A 123 -2.00 10.19 -13.65
N ALA A 124 -1.46 11.18 -14.37
CA ALA A 124 -0.57 10.94 -15.51
C ALA A 124 0.88 10.62 -15.08
N GLU A 125 1.23 10.81 -13.80
CA GLU A 125 2.56 10.47 -13.33
C GLU A 125 2.77 8.95 -13.33
N ASN A 126 4.00 8.55 -13.63
CA ASN A 126 4.39 7.14 -13.62
C ASN A 126 4.69 6.69 -12.18
N ASP A 127 4.30 5.45 -11.85
CA ASP A 127 4.52 4.82 -10.54
C ASP A 127 5.99 4.94 -10.09
N LYS A 128 6.95 4.78 -11.02
CA LYS A 128 8.40 4.97 -10.75
C LYS A 128 8.78 6.39 -10.33
N THR A 129 7.99 7.37 -10.72
CA THR A 129 8.21 8.77 -10.34
C THR A 129 7.62 9.04 -8.97
N VAL A 130 6.43 8.51 -8.72
CA VAL A 130 5.72 8.65 -7.43
C VAL A 130 6.52 8.03 -6.30
N VAL A 131 6.97 6.78 -6.48
CA VAL A 131 7.72 6.04 -5.45
C VAL A 131 9.06 6.70 -5.08
N LYS A 132 9.72 7.38 -6.00
CA LYS A 132 10.97 8.12 -5.69
C LYS A 132 10.76 9.29 -4.72
N ARG A 133 9.53 9.76 -4.60
CA ARG A 133 9.12 10.86 -3.72
C ARG A 133 8.45 10.35 -2.43
N ASP A 134 8.30 9.03 -2.28
CA ASP A 134 7.74 8.43 -1.07
C ASP A 134 8.77 8.51 0.06
N LEU A 135 8.46 9.34 1.05
CA LEU A 135 9.32 9.53 2.21
C LEU A 135 9.48 8.26 3.03
N SER A 136 8.49 7.38 3.05
CA SER A 136 8.56 6.13 3.79
C SER A 136 9.54 5.16 3.14
N VAL A 137 9.55 5.11 1.82
CA VAL A 137 10.54 4.35 1.05
C VAL A 137 11.96 4.88 1.28
N ILE A 138 12.10 6.20 1.31
CA ILE A 138 13.39 6.85 1.62
C ILE A 138 13.84 6.49 3.04
N ARG A 139 12.94 6.56 4.03
CA ARG A 139 13.22 6.20 5.42
C ARG A 139 13.61 4.71 5.57
N ILE A 140 12.90 3.79 4.92
CA ILE A 140 13.25 2.36 4.96
C ILE A 140 14.66 2.12 4.39
N ARG A 141 15.07 2.90 3.41
CA ARG A 141 16.39 2.80 2.81
C ARG A 141 17.50 3.39 3.67
N ASP A 142 17.25 4.54 4.29
CA ASP A 142 18.29 5.41 4.82
C ASP A 142 18.29 5.51 6.35
N ASP A 143 17.16 5.27 7.01
CA ASP A 143 16.98 5.48 8.44
C ASP A 143 16.91 4.15 9.21
N ASP A 144 17.43 4.17 10.45
CA ASP A 144 17.22 3.09 11.40
C ASP A 144 15.79 3.15 12.01
N PRO A 145 15.23 2.00 12.38
CA PRO A 145 15.84 0.66 12.45
C PRO A 145 15.81 -0.12 11.12
N TRP A 146 15.16 0.39 10.08
CA TRP A 146 14.90 -0.38 8.85
C TRP A 146 16.16 -0.57 8.01
N ALA A 147 17.00 0.47 7.89
CA ALA A 147 18.23 0.41 7.09
C ALA A 147 19.26 -0.58 7.65
N SER A 148 19.31 -0.73 8.98
CA SER A 148 20.21 -1.65 9.68
C SER A 148 19.58 -3.00 10.02
N TYR A 149 18.31 -3.22 9.70
CA TYR A 149 17.61 -4.48 10.00
C TYR A 149 18.32 -5.68 9.37
N LYS A 150 18.64 -6.68 10.18
CA LYS A 150 19.38 -7.88 9.72
C LYS A 150 18.45 -9.07 9.54
N PHE A 151 18.63 -9.78 8.44
CA PHE A 151 17.89 -11.01 8.15
C PHE A 151 18.78 -12.01 7.40
N ASN A 152 18.41 -13.28 7.47
CA ASN A 152 19.16 -14.37 6.85
C ASN A 152 18.44 -14.89 5.60
N LEU A 153 19.18 -15.05 4.51
CA LEU A 153 18.74 -15.76 3.32
C LEU A 153 19.42 -17.13 3.23
N ARG A 154 18.63 -18.15 2.88
CA ARG A 154 19.15 -19.50 2.64
C ARG A 154 19.28 -19.73 1.14
N GLY A 155 20.50 -20.02 0.69
CA GLY A 155 20.79 -20.43 -0.68
C GLY A 155 20.23 -21.83 -1.01
N LEU A 156 20.16 -22.16 -2.29
CA LEU A 156 19.75 -23.51 -2.75
C LEU A 156 20.73 -24.61 -2.31
N ASP A 157 21.98 -24.24 -2.11
CA ASP A 157 23.05 -25.12 -1.61
C ASP A 157 22.99 -25.29 -0.08
N GLY A 158 22.00 -24.69 0.60
CA GLY A 158 21.86 -24.69 2.04
C GLY A 158 22.71 -23.66 2.77
N THR A 159 23.53 -22.88 2.08
CA THR A 159 24.29 -21.78 2.70
C THR A 159 23.37 -20.72 3.28
N VAL A 160 23.74 -20.15 4.43
CA VAL A 160 22.99 -19.07 5.06
C VAL A 160 23.86 -17.80 4.98
N THR A 161 23.32 -16.74 4.39
CA THR A 161 23.99 -15.44 4.28
C THR A 161 23.19 -14.38 5.02
N GLU A 162 23.86 -13.58 5.85
CA GLU A 162 23.28 -12.43 6.52
C GLU A 162 23.18 -11.25 5.55
N HIS A 163 22.01 -10.63 5.49
CA HIS A 163 21.74 -9.43 4.71
C HIS A 163 21.27 -8.32 5.64
N THR A 164 21.48 -7.06 5.20
CA THR A 164 21.11 -5.89 5.98
C THR A 164 20.17 -5.00 5.19
N GLY A 165 19.14 -4.51 5.88
CA GLY A 165 18.15 -3.55 5.40
C GLY A 165 16.82 -4.16 5.02
N GLY A 166 15.76 -3.68 5.69
CA GLY A 166 14.38 -4.01 5.35
C GLY A 166 14.03 -3.62 3.93
N TRP A 167 13.05 -4.29 3.34
CA TRP A 167 12.62 -4.05 1.97
C TRP A 167 11.11 -4.23 1.81
N LEU A 168 10.56 -3.73 0.70
CA LEU A 168 9.15 -3.79 0.36
C LEU A 168 8.91 -4.70 -0.85
N ILE A 169 7.81 -5.43 -0.81
CA ILE A 169 7.29 -6.18 -1.95
C ILE A 169 6.60 -5.19 -2.89
N ALA A 170 6.92 -5.23 -4.18
CA ALA A 170 6.32 -4.38 -5.19
C ALA A 170 6.11 -5.14 -6.50
N ASP A 171 5.30 -4.61 -7.40
CA ASP A 171 5.11 -5.20 -8.72
C ASP A 171 6.33 -5.01 -9.66
N GLY A 172 6.30 -5.67 -10.85
CA GLY A 172 7.39 -5.58 -11.84
C GLY A 172 7.63 -4.18 -12.41
N GLY A 173 6.72 -3.22 -12.20
CA GLY A 173 6.86 -1.84 -12.64
C GLY A 173 8.01 -1.09 -11.95
N TYR A 174 8.43 -1.52 -10.77
CA TYR A 174 9.44 -0.84 -9.92
C TYR A 174 10.90 -1.21 -10.22
N SER A 175 11.19 -2.00 -11.26
CA SER A 175 12.46 -2.70 -11.52
C SER A 175 13.75 -1.86 -11.66
N ARG A 176 13.68 -0.53 -11.66
CA ARG A 176 14.86 0.34 -11.84
C ARG A 176 14.98 1.45 -10.81
N VAL A 177 14.17 1.42 -9.78
CA VAL A 177 14.31 2.37 -8.68
C VAL A 177 15.43 1.87 -7.77
N ARG A 178 16.43 2.69 -7.45
CA ARG A 178 17.48 2.41 -6.46
C ARG A 178 16.89 2.39 -5.04
N THR A 179 15.93 1.53 -4.85
CA THR A 179 15.23 1.30 -3.60
C THR A 179 15.27 -0.20 -3.34
N ARG A 180 15.28 -0.59 -2.09
CA ARG A 180 15.27 -1.99 -1.70
C ARG A 180 13.88 -2.58 -1.93
N TYR A 181 13.55 -2.86 -3.21
CA TYR A 181 12.33 -3.58 -3.59
C TYR A 181 12.66 -4.96 -4.13
N MET A 182 11.88 -5.94 -3.76
CA MET A 182 11.85 -7.21 -4.45
C MET A 182 10.54 -7.32 -5.23
N GLN A 183 10.65 -7.61 -6.52
CA GLN A 183 9.50 -7.73 -7.42
C GLN A 183 8.85 -9.11 -7.30
N THR A 184 7.52 -9.13 -7.24
CA THR A 184 6.72 -10.34 -7.28
C THR A 184 6.29 -10.68 -8.71
N THR A 185 7.19 -10.74 -9.65
CA THR A 185 6.90 -11.40 -10.92
C THR A 185 7.67 -12.71 -10.99
N THR A 186 7.08 -13.69 -11.60
CA THR A 186 7.50 -15.08 -11.82
C THR A 186 8.94 -15.26 -12.37
N THR A 187 9.77 -14.24 -12.31
CA THR A 187 11.17 -14.25 -12.70
C THR A 187 12.00 -13.75 -11.52
N LEU A 188 12.72 -14.67 -10.94
CA LEU A 188 13.74 -14.48 -9.91
C LEU A 188 14.63 -13.27 -10.16
N LEU A 189 14.72 -12.34 -9.20
CA LEU A 189 15.43 -11.09 -9.35
C LEU A 189 16.67 -11.00 -8.48
N SER A 190 17.69 -10.43 -9.07
CA SER A 190 19.02 -10.23 -8.52
C SER A 190 19.05 -9.11 -7.48
N ILE A 191 19.48 -9.40 -6.27
CA ILE A 191 19.96 -8.44 -5.28
C ILE A 191 21.45 -8.21 -5.55
N GLY A 192 21.82 -7.01 -5.98
CA GLY A 192 23.20 -6.67 -6.30
C GLY A 192 23.68 -7.21 -7.66
N PRO A 193 24.94 -6.95 -8.07
CA PRO A 193 25.47 -7.54 -9.28
C PRO A 193 25.52 -9.05 -9.13
N ALA A 194 24.57 -9.73 -9.75
CA ALA A 194 24.55 -11.17 -10.03
C ALA A 194 24.35 -12.15 -8.85
N GLN A 195 23.20 -12.13 -8.16
CA GLN A 195 22.72 -13.36 -7.55
C GLN A 195 21.21 -13.51 -7.74
N LYS A 196 20.85 -14.44 -8.61
CA LYS A 196 19.47 -14.94 -8.71
C LYS A 196 19.20 -15.83 -7.50
N LEU A 197 18.33 -15.39 -6.61
CA LEU A 197 17.83 -16.24 -5.53
C LEU A 197 16.66 -17.08 -6.06
N PRO A 198 16.77 -18.40 -6.09
CA PRO A 198 15.62 -19.26 -6.30
C PRO A 198 14.81 -19.29 -5.00
N ILE A 199 13.58 -18.80 -5.06
CA ILE A 199 12.60 -19.09 -4.02
C ILE A 199 12.28 -20.58 -4.15
N PRO A 200 12.57 -21.41 -3.14
CA PRO A 200 12.14 -22.79 -3.18
C PRO A 200 10.62 -22.78 -3.09
N CYS A 201 9.94 -22.97 -4.22
CA CYS A 201 8.57 -23.43 -4.18
C CYS A 201 8.62 -24.87 -3.68
N SER A 202 8.46 -25.07 -2.37
CA SER A 202 8.23 -26.38 -1.78
C SER A 202 6.79 -26.81 -2.07
N CYS A 203 6.44 -26.84 -3.34
CA CYS A 203 5.24 -27.52 -3.80
C CYS A 203 5.59 -29.00 -3.90
N ASN A 204 5.13 -29.81 -2.94
CA ASN A 204 4.98 -31.24 -3.18
C ASN A 204 4.14 -31.44 -4.45
N PRO A 205 4.49 -32.37 -5.33
CA PRO A 205 3.67 -32.69 -6.49
C PRO A 205 2.34 -33.29 -6.00
N GLY A 206 1.31 -32.43 -5.88
CA GLY A 206 0.00 -32.74 -5.33
C GLY A 206 -0.51 -31.71 -4.29
N GLY A 207 0.28 -30.72 -3.92
CA GLY A 207 -0.07 -29.66 -2.96
C GLY A 207 -0.80 -28.49 -3.62
N ASP A 208 -1.94 -28.22 -3.07
CA ASP A 208 -2.92 -27.22 -3.50
C ASP A 208 -2.30 -25.79 -3.54
N CYS A 209 -2.24 -25.19 -4.71
CA CYS A 209 -1.80 -23.81 -4.94
C CYS A 209 -2.75 -22.73 -4.36
N ARG A 210 -3.55 -23.05 -3.35
CA ARG A 210 -4.54 -22.15 -2.76
C ARG A 210 -3.93 -21.00 -1.98
N VAL A 211 -2.70 -21.12 -1.49
CA VAL A 211 -2.04 -20.06 -0.72
C VAL A 211 -1.69 -18.86 -1.62
N LEU A 212 -1.26 -19.10 -2.86
CA LEU A 212 -0.99 -18.02 -3.82
C LEU A 212 -2.26 -17.32 -4.34
N LEU A 213 -3.37 -18.07 -4.45
CA LEU A 213 -4.66 -17.51 -4.86
C LEU A 213 -5.34 -16.70 -3.74
N SER A 214 -5.14 -17.07 -2.47
CA SER A 214 -5.63 -16.27 -1.33
C SER A 214 -4.89 -14.95 -1.22
N TYR A 215 -3.58 -14.93 -1.47
CA TYR A 215 -2.77 -13.71 -1.44
C TYR A 215 -3.19 -12.71 -2.53
N GLN A 216 -3.45 -13.17 -3.75
CA GLN A 216 -3.98 -12.30 -4.81
C GLN A 216 -5.38 -11.75 -4.52
N THR A 217 -6.20 -12.48 -3.77
CA THR A 217 -7.54 -12.03 -3.35
C THR A 217 -7.45 -11.03 -2.20
N GLU A 218 -6.54 -11.22 -1.25
CA GLU A 218 -6.31 -10.30 -0.14
C GLU A 218 -5.66 -9.01 -0.63
N GLU A 219 -4.70 -9.08 -1.55
CA GLU A 219 -4.09 -7.91 -2.18
C GLU A 219 -5.12 -7.10 -2.99
N ARG A 220 -6.01 -7.76 -3.74
CA ARG A 220 -7.15 -7.11 -4.40
C ARG A 220 -8.12 -6.47 -3.41
N TYR A 221 -8.31 -7.08 -2.24
CA TYR A 221 -9.19 -6.55 -1.20
C TYR A 221 -8.56 -5.35 -0.49
N ALA A 222 -7.26 -5.43 -0.17
CA ALA A 222 -6.50 -4.32 0.37
C ALA A 222 -6.46 -3.13 -0.60
N ARG A 223 -6.18 -3.35 -1.88
CA ARG A 223 -6.26 -2.32 -2.94
C ARG A 223 -7.64 -1.68 -3.02
N LYS A 224 -8.71 -2.47 -2.96
CA LYS A 224 -10.09 -1.97 -3.00
C LYS A 224 -10.48 -1.19 -1.74
N MET A 225 -10.00 -1.60 -0.57
CA MET A 225 -10.20 -0.86 0.68
C MET A 225 -9.38 0.44 0.69
N CYS A 226 -8.11 0.40 0.31
CA CYS A 226 -7.26 1.59 0.22
C CYS A 226 -7.84 2.62 -0.75
N SER A 227 -8.27 2.21 -1.95
CA SER A 227 -8.87 3.14 -2.92
C SER A 227 -10.18 3.76 -2.41
N ARG A 228 -10.97 3.03 -1.62
CA ARG A 228 -12.21 3.57 -1.01
C ARG A 228 -11.94 4.52 0.14
N ILE A 229 -10.99 4.22 1.02
CA ILE A 229 -10.60 5.07 2.15
C ILE A 229 -9.94 6.34 1.64
N ILE A 230 -9.02 6.22 0.68
CA ILE A 230 -8.33 7.36 0.07
C ILE A 230 -9.31 8.18 -0.77
N GLY A 231 -10.21 7.54 -1.53
CA GLY A 231 -11.25 8.22 -2.29
C GLY A 231 -12.19 9.04 -1.42
N ALA A 232 -12.49 8.56 -0.22
CA ALA A 232 -13.32 9.29 0.74
C ALA A 232 -12.59 10.47 1.40
N LEU A 233 -11.28 10.34 1.65
CA LEU A 233 -10.43 11.42 2.17
C LEU A 233 -10.17 12.52 1.14
N LEU A 234 -10.26 12.19 -0.17
CA LEU A 234 -10.01 13.13 -1.28
C LEU A 234 -11.22 13.96 -1.70
N ILE A 235 -12.40 13.73 -1.15
CA ILE A 235 -13.58 14.59 -1.41
C ILE A 235 -13.37 16.02 -0.90
N GLU A 236 -12.31 16.29 -0.14
CA GLU A 236 -11.97 17.57 0.47
C GLU A 236 -10.79 18.33 -0.17
N ILE A 237 -10.30 17.92 -1.33
CA ILE A 237 -9.35 18.77 -2.06
C ILE A 237 -10.16 19.83 -2.80
N PRO A 238 -9.99 21.14 -2.46
CA PRO A 238 -10.72 22.24 -3.06
C PRO A 238 -10.42 22.40 -4.55
#